data_e4a46b547a0f3f02bdfb53f4d91cbc7c
#
_entry.id   e4a46b547a0f3f02bdfb53f4d91cbc7c
#
_cell.length_a   1.000
_cell.length_b   1.000
_cell.length_c   1.000
_cell.angle_alpha   90.00
_cell.angle_beta   90.00
_cell.angle_gamma   90.00
#
_symmetry.space_group_name_H-M   'P 1'
#
loop_
_entity.id
_entity.type
_entity.pdbx_description
1 polymer ?
#
loop_
_entity_poly.entity_id
_entity_poly.type
_entity_poly.pdbx_seq_one_letter_code
_entity_poly.pdbx_strand_id
1 'polypeptide(L)'
;RRQRQMCIRDRLKRDIEGYKKTTQDDLINMQTGLFGYKGRVHFQVAPCLNDDLKELDRSLPKPDLFARISACIDRHIHCNYQIYPGNYVAYDWLNGTTEFVSNYTEEEKQQFMNYIEQQLAKIKIPNKDEDFLREKLLLMYSNPLVNYLAACR
;
A
#
# COMPACT_ATOMS: atom_id res chain seq x y z
N ARG A 1 -1.44 -2.25 5.40
CA ARG A 1 -0.26 -2.78 4.64
C ARG A 1 -0.08 -4.28 4.88
N ARG A 2 0.01 -4.78 6.13
CA ARG A 2 0.14 -6.23 6.42
C ARG A 2 -1.01 -7.07 5.89
N GLN A 3 -2.23 -6.56 5.92
CA GLN A 3 -3.40 -7.26 5.40
C GLN A 3 -3.27 -7.56 3.89
N ARG A 4 -2.68 -6.65 3.10
CA ARG A 4 -2.39 -6.90 1.67
C ARG A 4 -1.32 -7.95 1.46
N GLN A 5 -0.25 -7.95 2.25
CA GLN A 5 0.78 -9.01 2.20
C GLN A 5 0.17 -10.39 2.49
N MET A 6 -0.72 -10.48 3.47
CA MET A 6 -1.44 -11.71 3.78
C MET A 6 -2.36 -12.14 2.64
N CYS A 7 -3.06 -11.18 2.01
CA CYS A 7 -3.91 -11.47 0.85
C CYS A 7 -3.11 -12.02 -0.35
N ILE A 8 -1.94 -11.46 -0.63
CA ILE A 8 -1.05 -11.95 -1.70
C ILE A 8 -0.60 -13.39 -1.39
N ARG A 9 -0.15 -13.64 -0.16
CA ARG A 9 0.26 -14.98 0.28
C ARG A 9 -0.90 -15.99 0.19
N ASP A 10 -2.07 -15.63 0.69
CA ASP A 10 -3.24 -16.51 0.73
C ASP A 10 -3.74 -16.80 -0.68
N ARG A 11 -3.65 -15.83 -1.61
CA ARG A 11 -3.98 -16.02 -3.01
C ARG A 11 -3.05 -17.00 -3.69
N LEU A 12 -1.74 -16.83 -3.50
CA LEU A 12 -0.75 -17.78 -4.04
C LEU A 12 -0.91 -19.19 -3.47
N LYS A 13 -1.14 -19.33 -2.17
CA LYS A 13 -1.43 -20.62 -1.56
C LYS A 13 -2.65 -21.29 -2.20
N ARG A 14 -3.71 -20.54 -2.41
CA ARG A 14 -4.93 -21.04 -3.06
C ARG A 14 -4.65 -21.50 -4.48
N ASP A 15 -3.90 -20.70 -5.24
CA ASP A 15 -3.64 -20.95 -6.67
C ASP A 15 -2.66 -22.14 -6.87
N ILE A 16 -1.72 -22.36 -5.93
CA ILE A 16 -0.73 -23.45 -6.01
C ILE A 16 -1.24 -24.73 -5.30
N GLU A 17 -1.85 -24.60 -4.13
CA GLU A 17 -2.17 -25.72 -3.24
C GLU A 17 -3.68 -26.05 -3.15
N GLY A 18 -4.54 -25.26 -3.82
CA GLY A 18 -6.00 -25.35 -3.66
C GLY A 18 -6.46 -25.01 -2.23
N TYR A 19 -5.64 -24.28 -1.48
CA TYR A 19 -5.84 -23.96 -0.08
C TYR A 19 -7.10 -23.12 0.17
N LYS A 20 -7.90 -23.55 1.14
CA LYS A 20 -9.02 -22.78 1.66
C LYS A 20 -8.67 -22.19 3.02
N LYS A 21 -8.83 -20.89 3.17
CA LYS A 21 -8.60 -20.18 4.41
C LYS A 21 -9.53 -20.70 5.52
N THR A 22 -8.95 -20.94 6.68
CA THR A 22 -9.69 -21.42 7.86
C THR A 22 -9.90 -20.27 8.87
N THR A 23 -10.79 -20.47 9.84
CA THR A 23 -10.96 -19.54 10.97
C THR A 23 -9.68 -19.38 11.79
N GLN A 24 -8.88 -20.46 11.91
CA GLN A 24 -7.58 -20.43 12.56
C GLN A 24 -6.60 -19.47 11.87
N ASP A 25 -6.59 -19.45 10.53
CA ASP A 25 -5.75 -18.54 9.76
C ASP A 25 -6.15 -17.08 9.99
N ASP A 26 -7.44 -16.81 10.13
CA ASP A 26 -7.94 -15.48 10.44
C ASP A 26 -7.48 -15.01 11.83
N LEU A 27 -7.56 -15.86 12.83
CA LEU A 27 -7.06 -15.56 14.18
C LEU A 27 -5.54 -15.28 14.17
N ILE A 28 -4.74 -16.11 13.50
CA ILE A 28 -3.30 -15.92 13.35
C ILE A 28 -3.00 -14.60 12.63
N ASN A 29 -3.75 -14.28 11.58
CA ASN A 29 -3.60 -13.05 10.83
C ASN A 29 -3.96 -11.82 11.67
N MET A 30 -5.04 -11.87 12.44
CA MET A 30 -5.44 -10.82 13.38
C MET A 30 -4.37 -10.64 14.45
N GLN A 31 -3.90 -11.70 15.08
CA GLN A 31 -2.85 -11.67 16.09
C GLN A 31 -1.55 -11.06 15.54
N THR A 32 -1.11 -11.50 14.35
CA THR A 32 0.05 -10.94 13.65
C THR A 32 -0.15 -9.46 13.32
N GLY A 33 -1.36 -9.09 12.92
CA GLY A 33 -1.75 -7.71 12.69
C GLY A 33 -1.70 -6.86 13.96
N LEU A 34 -2.13 -7.39 15.08
CA LEU A 34 -2.23 -6.68 16.36
C LEU A 34 -0.86 -6.50 17.03
N PHE A 35 -0.09 -7.58 17.17
CA PHE A 35 1.17 -7.58 17.92
C PHE A 35 2.42 -7.31 17.07
N GLY A 36 2.31 -7.36 15.74
CA GLY A 36 3.46 -7.13 14.88
C GLY A 36 3.92 -5.68 14.88
N TYR A 37 5.22 -5.46 14.72
CA TYR A 37 5.81 -4.14 14.58
C TYR A 37 5.15 -3.32 13.46
N LYS A 38 4.72 -2.08 13.76
CA LYS A 38 3.97 -1.22 12.82
C LYS A 38 4.88 -0.23 12.06
N GLY A 39 6.11 -0.05 12.51
CA GLY A 39 6.97 0.99 11.99
C GLY A 39 6.53 2.39 12.47
N ARG A 40 6.79 3.38 11.64
CA ARG A 40 6.33 4.76 11.88
C ARG A 40 4.83 4.84 11.57
N VAL A 41 4.07 5.44 12.48
CA VAL A 41 2.63 5.70 12.31
C VAL A 41 2.43 7.21 12.29
N HIS A 42 1.73 7.69 11.27
CA HIS A 42 1.36 9.09 11.12
C HIS A 42 -0.15 9.21 11.12
N PHE A 43 -0.66 10.15 11.90
CA PHE A 43 -2.08 10.54 11.92
C PHE A 43 -2.19 11.96 11.40
N GLN A 44 -2.98 12.14 10.36
CA GLN A 44 -3.28 13.45 9.79
C GLN A 44 -4.78 13.66 9.76
N VAL A 45 -5.21 14.82 10.24
CA VAL A 45 -6.60 15.28 10.15
C VAL A 45 -6.68 16.25 8.98
N ALA A 46 -7.49 15.92 7.99
CA ALA A 46 -7.79 16.82 6.87
C ALA A 46 -8.86 17.85 7.27
N PRO A 47 -8.97 18.98 6.55
CA PRO A 47 -10.09 19.89 6.69
C PRO A 47 -11.44 19.20 6.49
N CYS A 48 -12.50 19.78 7.02
CA CYS A 48 -13.85 19.26 6.83
C CYS A 48 -14.26 19.38 5.35
N LEU A 49 -14.78 18.30 4.78
CA LEU A 49 -15.15 18.21 3.36
C LEU A 49 -16.48 18.90 3.02
N ASN A 50 -17.18 19.50 4.00
CA ASN A 50 -18.52 20.04 3.80
C ASN A 50 -18.58 21.08 2.67
N ASP A 51 -17.56 21.90 2.52
CA ASP A 51 -17.56 22.95 1.51
C ASP A 51 -17.28 22.37 0.12
N ASP A 52 -16.32 21.47 -0.02
CA ASP A 52 -16.09 20.72 -1.27
C ASP A 52 -17.34 19.95 -1.71
N LEU A 53 -18.07 19.35 -0.76
CA LEU A 53 -19.28 18.57 -1.04
C LEU A 53 -20.49 19.44 -1.41
N LYS A 54 -20.54 20.71 -0.97
CA LYS A 54 -21.58 21.66 -1.38
C LYS A 54 -21.44 22.11 -2.84
N GLU A 55 -20.21 22.16 -3.33
CA GLU A 55 -19.89 22.54 -4.72
C GLU A 55 -20.24 21.47 -5.75
N LEU A 56 -20.52 20.25 -5.30
CA LEU A 56 -20.85 19.15 -6.19
C LEU A 56 -22.26 19.33 -6.80
N ASP A 57 -22.34 19.12 -8.10
CA ASP A 57 -23.62 19.10 -8.82
C ASP A 57 -24.46 17.89 -8.40
N ARG A 58 -25.52 18.16 -7.64
CA ARG A 58 -26.43 17.13 -7.12
C ARG A 58 -27.45 16.63 -8.14
N SER A 59 -27.51 17.25 -9.33
CA SER A 59 -28.39 16.81 -10.43
C SER A 59 -27.82 15.62 -11.20
N LEU A 60 -26.55 15.28 -10.97
CA LEU A 60 -25.88 14.14 -11.59
C LEU A 60 -26.55 12.82 -11.25
N PRO A 61 -26.49 11.82 -12.14
CA PRO A 61 -26.86 10.44 -11.83
C PRO A 61 -26.12 9.95 -10.59
N LYS A 62 -26.78 9.16 -9.73
CA LYS A 62 -26.19 8.67 -8.47
C LYS A 62 -24.81 8.04 -8.61
N PRO A 63 -24.52 7.19 -9.63
CA PRO A 63 -23.17 6.61 -9.79
C PRO A 63 -22.10 7.70 -10.00
N ASP A 64 -22.39 8.71 -10.82
CA ASP A 64 -21.44 9.79 -11.13
C ASP A 64 -21.23 10.70 -9.93
N LEU A 65 -22.32 11.00 -9.20
CA LEU A 65 -22.22 11.75 -7.94
C LEU A 65 -21.36 11.02 -6.91
N PHE A 66 -21.55 9.71 -6.74
CA PHE A 66 -20.74 8.91 -5.83
C PHE A 66 -19.28 8.85 -6.27
N ALA A 67 -19.01 8.73 -7.55
CA ALA A 67 -17.64 8.76 -8.09
C ALA A 67 -16.95 10.10 -7.77
N ARG A 68 -17.63 11.23 -7.92
CA ARG A 68 -17.09 12.55 -7.57
C ARG A 68 -16.85 12.73 -6.07
N ILE A 69 -17.78 12.26 -5.24
CA ILE A 69 -17.61 12.27 -3.78
C ILE A 69 -16.38 11.42 -3.39
N SER A 70 -16.25 10.22 -3.94
CA SER A 70 -15.11 9.36 -3.67
C SER A 70 -13.80 10.01 -4.13
N ALA A 71 -13.76 10.61 -5.30
CA ALA A 71 -12.57 11.31 -5.80
C ALA A 71 -12.17 12.50 -4.91
N CYS A 72 -13.16 13.25 -4.39
CA CYS A 72 -12.91 14.33 -3.44
C CYS A 72 -12.28 13.80 -2.15
N ILE A 73 -12.84 12.72 -1.57
CA ILE A 73 -12.31 12.07 -0.37
C ILE A 73 -10.91 11.53 -0.63
N ASP A 74 -10.71 10.82 -1.73
CA ASP A 74 -9.41 10.24 -2.10
C ASP A 74 -8.35 11.32 -2.27
N ARG A 75 -8.66 12.45 -2.90
CA ARG A 75 -7.74 13.58 -3.02
C ARG A 75 -7.29 14.08 -1.65
N HIS A 76 -8.21 14.31 -0.71
CA HIS A 76 -7.86 14.74 0.64
C HIS A 76 -7.02 13.70 1.39
N ILE A 77 -7.31 12.41 1.23
CA ILE A 77 -6.51 11.34 1.82
C ILE A 77 -5.11 11.32 1.21
N HIS A 78 -5.01 11.36 -0.12
CA HIS A 78 -3.74 11.22 -0.82
C HIS A 78 -2.82 12.43 -0.61
N CYS A 79 -3.34 13.65 -0.63
CA CYS A 79 -2.55 14.87 -0.38
C CYS A 79 -2.03 14.95 1.07
N ASN A 80 -2.67 14.26 2.00
CA ASN A 80 -2.24 14.22 3.40
C ASN A 80 -1.39 12.99 3.75
N TYR A 81 -0.94 12.21 2.77
CA TYR A 81 -0.01 11.12 3.03
C TYR A 81 1.34 11.64 3.50
N GLN A 82 1.84 11.05 4.59
CA GLN A 82 3.27 11.16 4.92
C GLN A 82 4.03 10.15 4.06
N ILE A 83 4.78 10.66 3.09
CA ILE A 83 5.66 9.83 2.26
C ILE A 83 6.99 9.64 2.97
N TYR A 84 7.46 8.41 3.05
CA TYR A 84 8.70 8.02 3.70
C TYR A 84 9.74 7.56 2.67
N PRO A 85 11.05 7.58 3.02
CA PRO A 85 12.11 7.13 2.12
C PRO A 85 11.85 5.80 1.44
N GLY A 86 11.32 4.81 2.15
CA GLY A 86 10.97 3.51 1.59
C GLY A 86 9.89 3.53 0.50
N ASN A 87 9.07 4.59 0.41
CA ASN A 87 8.11 4.75 -0.68
C ASN A 87 8.81 5.18 -1.98
N TYR A 88 9.78 6.09 -1.87
CA TYR A 88 10.61 6.55 -2.99
C TYR A 88 11.51 5.43 -3.51
N VAL A 89 12.19 4.72 -2.61
CA VAL A 89 13.02 3.56 -2.96
C VAL A 89 12.17 2.49 -3.67
N ALA A 90 10.96 2.21 -3.17
CA ALA A 90 10.08 1.23 -3.81
C ALA A 90 9.67 1.65 -5.22
N TYR A 91 9.41 2.93 -5.43
CA TYR A 91 9.07 3.48 -6.75
C TYR A 91 10.24 3.36 -7.71
N ASP A 92 11.42 3.85 -7.32
CA ASP A 92 12.61 3.82 -8.16
C ASP A 92 13.03 2.38 -8.50
N TRP A 93 12.99 1.48 -7.51
CA TRP A 93 13.33 0.07 -7.72
C TRP A 93 12.34 -0.63 -8.67
N LEU A 94 11.03 -0.41 -8.48
CA LEU A 94 9.98 -1.03 -9.29
C LEU A 94 10.06 -0.59 -10.76
N ASN A 95 10.36 0.69 -10.99
CA ASN A 95 10.38 1.29 -12.33
C ASN A 95 11.78 1.29 -12.97
N GLY A 96 12.82 0.86 -12.25
CA GLY A 96 14.20 0.92 -12.72
C GLY A 96 14.70 2.35 -12.94
N THR A 97 14.23 3.30 -12.12
CA THR A 97 14.56 4.72 -12.22
C THR A 97 15.38 5.20 -11.03
N THR A 98 15.88 6.41 -11.11
CA THR A 98 16.53 7.17 -10.03
C THR A 98 15.87 8.52 -9.83
N GLU A 99 14.58 8.62 -10.17
CA GLU A 99 13.83 9.89 -10.16
C GLU A 99 13.80 10.53 -8.78
N PHE A 100 13.74 9.73 -7.73
CA PHE A 100 13.60 10.19 -6.35
C PHE A 100 14.85 9.95 -5.49
N VAL A 101 16.02 9.75 -6.09
CA VAL A 101 17.27 9.45 -5.35
C VAL A 101 17.62 10.51 -4.31
N SER A 102 17.21 11.76 -4.50
CA SER A 102 17.42 12.86 -3.55
C SER A 102 16.52 12.77 -2.29
N ASN A 103 15.52 11.89 -2.29
CA ASN A 103 14.54 11.74 -1.20
C ASN A 103 14.86 10.61 -0.22
N TYR A 104 16.00 9.93 -0.41
CA TYR A 104 16.48 8.87 0.47
C TYR A 104 18.01 8.78 0.46
N THR A 105 18.57 8.26 1.54
CA THR A 105 20.01 7.95 1.60
C THR A 105 20.29 6.53 1.12
N GLU A 106 21.56 6.20 0.84
CA GLU A 106 21.93 4.84 0.46
C GLU A 106 21.70 3.85 1.61
N GLU A 107 21.88 4.31 2.88
CA GLU A 107 21.58 3.48 4.04
C GLU A 107 20.07 3.16 4.14
N GLU A 108 19.21 4.16 3.94
CA GLU A 108 17.75 3.95 3.94
C GLU A 108 17.29 3.01 2.82
N LYS A 109 17.92 3.15 1.65
CA LYS A 109 17.69 2.25 0.52
C LYS A 109 18.08 0.81 0.90
N GLN A 110 19.28 0.60 1.42
CA GLN A 110 19.74 -0.73 1.80
C GLN A 110 18.88 -1.33 2.91
N GLN A 111 18.48 -0.54 3.92
CA GLN A 111 17.57 -0.98 4.98
C GLN A 111 16.22 -1.41 4.40
N PHE A 112 15.67 -0.66 3.45
CA PHE A 112 14.41 -1.00 2.82
C PHE A 112 14.52 -2.27 1.96
N MET A 113 15.59 -2.42 1.18
CA MET A 113 15.86 -3.63 0.40
C MET A 113 15.95 -4.87 1.30
N ASN A 114 16.72 -4.79 2.37
CA ASN A 114 16.83 -5.86 3.36
C ASN A 114 15.47 -6.19 4.00
N TYR A 115 14.66 -5.17 4.27
CA TYR A 115 13.31 -5.36 4.79
C TYR A 115 12.42 -6.13 3.80
N ILE A 116 12.45 -5.81 2.51
CA ILE A 116 11.68 -6.52 1.48
C ILE A 116 12.10 -8.00 1.43
N GLU A 117 13.40 -8.30 1.41
CA GLU A 117 13.90 -9.68 1.42
C GLU A 117 13.46 -10.44 2.68
N GLN A 118 13.50 -9.81 3.85
CA GLN A 118 12.97 -10.40 5.08
C GLN A 118 11.46 -10.69 5.02
N GLN A 119 10.67 -9.85 4.34
CA GLN A 119 9.24 -10.11 4.15
C GLN A 119 9.01 -11.28 3.19
N LEU A 120 9.79 -11.38 2.11
CA LEU A 120 9.76 -12.50 1.18
C LEU A 120 10.12 -13.82 1.86
N ALA A 121 11.14 -13.83 2.71
CA ALA A 121 11.56 -15.00 3.46
C ALA A 121 10.49 -15.56 4.43
N LYS A 122 9.55 -14.72 4.88
CA LYS A 122 8.42 -15.14 5.73
C LYS A 122 7.34 -15.92 4.98
N ILE A 123 7.33 -15.85 3.65
CA ILE A 123 6.35 -16.54 2.82
C ILE A 123 6.88 -17.92 2.51
N LYS A 124 6.38 -18.91 3.25
CA LYS A 124 6.77 -20.33 3.09
C LYS A 124 5.74 -21.02 2.21
N ILE A 125 5.95 -20.99 0.90
CA ILE A 125 5.15 -21.68 -0.10
C ILE A 125 6.11 -22.44 -1.01
N PRO A 126 5.84 -23.71 -1.32
CA PRO A 126 6.64 -24.46 -2.29
C PRO A 126 6.62 -23.74 -3.66
N ASN A 127 7.76 -23.70 -4.33
CA ASN A 127 7.91 -23.11 -5.66
C ASN A 127 7.36 -21.69 -5.78
N LYS A 128 7.54 -20.85 -4.73
CA LYS A 128 7.09 -19.46 -4.75
C LYS A 128 7.77 -18.67 -5.88
N ASP A 129 6.99 -17.91 -6.60
CA ASP A 129 7.49 -16.92 -7.55
C ASP A 129 7.98 -15.68 -6.78
N GLU A 130 9.28 -15.62 -6.53
CA GLU A 130 9.88 -14.54 -5.74
C GLU A 130 9.82 -13.19 -6.46
N ASP A 131 9.94 -13.18 -7.78
CA ASP A 131 9.92 -11.95 -8.57
C ASP A 131 8.52 -11.35 -8.58
N PHE A 132 7.48 -12.17 -8.76
CA PHE A 132 6.10 -11.74 -8.60
C PHE A 132 5.83 -11.17 -7.21
N LEU A 133 6.27 -11.86 -6.16
CA LEU A 133 6.07 -11.42 -4.78
C LEU A 133 6.79 -10.10 -4.51
N ARG A 134 8.03 -9.95 -4.96
CA ARG A 134 8.82 -8.73 -4.84
C ARG A 134 8.14 -7.57 -5.56
N GLU A 135 7.71 -7.77 -6.80
CA GLU A 135 6.94 -6.77 -7.55
C GLU A 135 5.69 -6.31 -6.78
N LYS A 136 4.90 -7.25 -6.24
CA LYS A 136 3.67 -6.90 -5.50
C LYS A 136 3.95 -6.18 -4.17
N LEU A 137 5.04 -6.52 -3.49
CA LEU A 137 5.49 -5.79 -2.31
C LEU A 137 5.94 -4.37 -2.68
N LEU A 138 6.76 -4.22 -3.72
CA LEU A 138 7.21 -2.91 -4.19
C LEU A 138 6.02 -2.04 -4.64
N LEU A 139 5.07 -2.58 -5.40
CA LEU A 139 3.82 -1.89 -5.75
C LEU A 139 3.07 -1.39 -4.52
N MET A 140 2.96 -2.20 -3.47
CA MET A 140 2.28 -1.82 -2.24
C MET A 140 2.95 -0.62 -1.55
N TYR A 141 4.29 -0.56 -1.59
CA TYR A 141 5.04 0.54 -0.98
C TYR A 141 5.16 1.78 -1.89
N SER A 142 5.15 1.62 -3.23
CA SER A 142 5.20 2.73 -4.18
C SER A 142 3.84 3.43 -4.36
N ASN A 143 2.72 2.70 -4.26
CA ASN A 143 1.38 3.25 -4.48
C ASN A 143 1.04 4.51 -3.66
N PRO A 144 1.42 4.66 -2.37
CA PRO A 144 1.19 5.90 -1.65
C PRO A 144 1.85 7.11 -2.32
N LEU A 145 3.08 6.96 -2.85
CA LEU A 145 3.76 8.02 -3.59
C LEU A 145 3.04 8.31 -4.90
N VAL A 146 2.69 7.30 -5.67
CA VAL A 146 1.95 7.45 -6.94
C VAL A 146 0.65 8.21 -6.72
N ASN A 147 -0.13 7.83 -5.71
CA ASN A 147 -1.39 8.47 -5.38
C ASN A 147 -1.20 9.93 -4.91
N TYR A 148 -0.17 10.17 -4.09
CA TYR A 148 0.19 11.52 -3.65
C TYR A 148 0.53 12.42 -4.84
N LEU A 149 1.39 11.95 -5.74
CA LEU A 149 1.79 12.71 -6.93
C LEU A 149 0.60 12.98 -7.88
N ALA A 150 -0.30 12.03 -8.02
CA ALA A 150 -1.50 12.19 -8.86
C ALA A 150 -2.52 13.17 -8.26
N ALA A 151 -2.62 13.25 -6.93
CA ALA A 151 -3.61 14.07 -6.25
C ALA A 151 -3.15 15.52 -6.02
N CYS A 152 -1.82 15.75 -5.90
CA CYS A 152 -1.25 17.03 -5.46
C CYS A 152 -0.48 17.75 -6.58
N ARG A 153 -0.44 17.20 -7.78
CA ARG A 153 0.00 17.88 -9.00
C ARG A 153 -1.22 18.39 -9.74
#